data_5208b6cc71a36a4085188aa2c69852c4
#
_entry.id   5208b6cc71a36a4085188aa2c69852c4
#
_cell.length_a   1.000
_cell.length_b   1.000
_cell.length_c   1.000
_cell.angle_alpha   90.00
_cell.angle_beta   90.00
_cell.angle_gamma   90.00
#
_symmetry.space_group_name_H-M   'P 1'
#
loop_
_entity.id
_entity.type
_entity.pdbx_description
1 polymer ?
#
loop_
_entity_poly.entity_id
_entity_poly.type
_entity_poly.pdbx_seq_one_letter_code
_entity_poly.pdbx_strand_id
1 'polypeptide(L)'
;MLNEFPETLVSIEWHSPSFTPGSSDFDLPSEYSQRSGMYGVGGIPHSQWNGVESTVGGYPNGNWDPMYNAFMNIYDNMDGDETPYEIEINGMFDQINDEVTYDVTVTMDADMSSTNQKVDIFVVEDNIWSYWAAVGIYHNARNVARDWVTTDGLDLTISSSGESQIFTGTFDVSDAWVSDSVKIIAIVQNYGNPKQIYQVNQININDMNPDVDNDGILNVDDNCVNVPNPNQSDVDGDGIGDVCDACNDNVYVLGNINGDSDWSNWDGMAGSPVVDIFDLFTYVDLLESNEYTDCTAGT
;
A
#
# COMPACT_ATOMS: atom_id res chain seq x y z
N MET A 1 12.58 -5.14 12.55
CA MET A 1 12.77 -3.71 12.22
C MET A 1 11.62 -3.14 11.41
N LEU A 2 11.32 -3.56 10.15
CA LEU A 2 10.24 -2.93 9.36
C LEU A 2 8.86 -2.91 10.06
N ASN A 3 8.53 -3.92 10.84
CA ASN A 3 7.30 -3.95 11.64
C ASN A 3 7.40 -3.16 12.96
N GLU A 4 8.59 -2.80 13.38
CA GLU A 4 8.84 -2.05 14.62
C GLU A 4 8.91 -0.54 14.35
N PHE A 5 9.36 -0.17 13.14
CA PHE A 5 9.55 1.21 12.70
C PHE A 5 8.87 1.47 11.35
N PRO A 6 7.55 1.25 11.24
CA PRO A 6 6.85 1.34 9.95
C PRO A 6 6.79 2.77 9.39
N GLU A 7 6.86 3.79 10.27
CA GLU A 7 6.77 5.20 9.88
C GLU A 7 8.12 5.83 9.53
N THR A 8 9.23 5.21 9.95
CA THR A 8 10.57 5.82 9.83
C THR A 8 11.57 4.95 9.06
N LEU A 9 11.20 3.70 8.75
CA LEU A 9 12.06 2.76 8.03
C LEU A 9 11.37 2.21 6.78
N VAL A 10 11.88 2.59 5.62
CA VAL A 10 11.47 2.04 4.31
C VAL A 10 12.60 1.18 3.77
N SER A 11 12.29 0.01 3.21
CA SER A 11 13.28 -0.85 2.55
C SER A 11 12.92 -1.10 1.09
N ILE A 12 13.94 -1.32 0.26
CA ILE A 12 13.81 -1.87 -1.09
C ILE A 12 14.74 -3.07 -1.17
N GLU A 13 14.18 -4.26 -1.35
CA GLU A 13 14.92 -5.51 -1.44
C GLU A 13 15.23 -5.83 -2.92
N TRP A 14 16.51 -5.86 -3.27
CA TRP A 14 16.99 -6.17 -4.61
C TRP A 14 17.53 -7.60 -4.68
N HIS A 15 16.84 -8.47 -5.39
CA HIS A 15 17.29 -9.84 -5.58
C HIS A 15 18.30 -9.94 -6.71
N SER A 16 19.42 -10.64 -6.44
CA SER A 16 20.43 -10.86 -7.46
C SER A 16 20.02 -11.97 -8.43
N PRO A 17 20.05 -11.71 -9.75
CA PRO A 17 19.69 -12.73 -10.74
C PRO A 17 20.61 -13.96 -10.70
N SER A 18 21.81 -13.87 -10.08
CA SER A 18 22.75 -14.98 -9.95
C SER A 18 22.41 -15.99 -8.86
N PHE A 19 21.51 -15.62 -7.93
CA PHE A 19 21.19 -16.43 -6.74
C PHE A 19 19.69 -16.65 -6.55
N THR A 20 18.90 -16.31 -7.54
CA THR A 20 17.46 -16.54 -7.50
C THR A 20 17.19 -18.03 -7.65
N PRO A 21 16.59 -18.70 -6.65
CA PRO A 21 16.23 -20.09 -6.78
C PRO A 21 15.10 -20.20 -7.80
N GLY A 22 15.33 -20.96 -8.88
CA GLY A 22 14.29 -21.34 -9.83
C GLY A 22 13.40 -20.19 -10.23
N SER A 23 13.95 -19.23 -10.82
CA SER A 23 13.51 -18.07 -11.62
C SER A 23 12.03 -17.77 -11.86
N SER A 24 11.07 -18.51 -11.33
CA SER A 24 9.65 -18.27 -11.59
C SER A 24 8.97 -17.40 -10.52
N ASP A 25 9.60 -17.19 -9.37
CA ASP A 25 8.93 -16.53 -8.25
C ASP A 25 9.17 -15.02 -8.22
N PHE A 26 10.15 -14.52 -9.00
CA PHE A 26 10.44 -13.09 -9.05
C PHE A 26 10.69 -12.63 -10.49
N ASP A 27 9.85 -11.73 -10.93
CA ASP A 27 10.12 -10.90 -12.08
C ASP A 27 11.10 -9.81 -11.61
N LEU A 28 12.41 -10.03 -11.86
CA LEU A 28 13.46 -9.15 -11.37
C LEU A 28 13.68 -7.99 -12.32
N PRO A 29 13.81 -6.76 -11.81
CA PRO A 29 14.10 -5.61 -12.66
C PRO A 29 15.48 -5.75 -13.33
N SER A 30 15.55 -5.37 -14.61
CA SER A 30 16.79 -5.39 -15.42
C SER A 30 17.88 -4.49 -14.83
N GLU A 31 17.49 -3.50 -14.03
CA GLU A 31 18.30 -2.44 -13.44
C GLU A 31 19.10 -2.87 -12.21
N TYR A 32 18.97 -4.13 -11.76
CA TYR A 32 19.75 -4.63 -10.62
C TYR A 32 21.24 -4.30 -10.73
N SER A 33 21.84 -4.57 -11.90
CA SER A 33 23.27 -4.33 -12.11
C SER A 33 23.66 -2.86 -12.01
N GLN A 34 22.79 -1.96 -12.48
CA GLN A 34 22.98 -0.53 -12.41
C GLN A 34 22.88 -0.03 -10.98
N ARG A 35 21.82 -0.43 -10.26
CA ARG A 35 21.62 -0.03 -8.86
C ARG A 35 22.69 -0.57 -7.94
N SER A 36 23.08 -1.83 -8.10
CA SER A 36 24.17 -2.44 -7.33
C SER A 36 25.54 -1.78 -7.63
N GLY A 37 25.76 -1.41 -8.90
CA GLY A 37 26.96 -0.69 -9.32
C GLY A 37 27.06 0.71 -8.72
N MET A 38 25.94 1.41 -8.52
CA MET A 38 25.88 2.73 -7.91
C MET A 38 26.52 2.75 -6.51
N TYR A 39 26.34 1.67 -5.75
CA TYR A 39 26.86 1.50 -4.39
C TYR A 39 28.10 0.61 -4.31
N GLY A 40 28.62 0.13 -5.43
CA GLY A 40 29.78 -0.73 -5.46
C GLY A 40 29.58 -2.06 -4.75
N VAL A 41 28.38 -2.67 -4.86
CA VAL A 41 28.04 -3.95 -4.22
C VAL A 41 28.97 -5.04 -4.73
N GLY A 42 29.93 -5.47 -3.90
CA GLY A 42 30.92 -6.49 -4.23
C GLY A 42 30.61 -7.88 -3.66
N GLY A 43 29.53 -8.02 -2.92
CA GLY A 43 29.09 -9.29 -2.30
C GLY A 43 27.71 -9.18 -1.71
N ILE A 44 27.01 -10.31 -1.56
CA ILE A 44 25.67 -10.39 -1.00
C ILE A 44 25.62 -11.39 0.17
N PRO A 45 24.71 -11.22 1.14
CA PRO A 45 23.82 -10.09 1.30
C PRO A 45 24.57 -8.77 1.56
N HIS A 46 24.02 -7.67 1.06
CA HIS A 46 24.52 -6.32 1.25
C HIS A 46 23.35 -5.40 1.62
N SER A 47 23.44 -4.67 2.70
CA SER A 47 22.49 -3.62 3.04
C SER A 47 23.14 -2.25 2.90
N GLN A 48 22.42 -1.31 2.30
CA GLN A 48 22.83 0.08 2.12
C GLN A 48 21.83 0.98 2.85
N TRP A 49 22.32 1.81 3.76
CA TRP A 49 21.52 2.68 4.63
C TRP A 49 21.70 4.13 4.20
N ASN A 50 20.60 4.81 3.90
CA ASN A 50 20.55 6.19 3.41
C ASN A 50 21.62 6.50 2.36
N GLY A 51 22.09 5.49 1.61
CA GLY A 51 23.11 5.63 0.58
C GLY A 51 24.55 5.83 1.08
N VAL A 52 24.78 5.91 2.40
CA VAL A 52 26.08 6.30 2.99
C VAL A 52 26.72 5.22 3.87
N GLU A 53 25.92 4.42 4.57
CA GLU A 53 26.41 3.34 5.41
C GLU A 53 26.09 1.98 4.80
N SER A 54 26.95 1.00 4.96
CA SER A 54 26.71 -0.33 4.41
C SER A 54 27.14 -1.46 5.37
N THR A 55 26.44 -2.58 5.28
CA THR A 55 26.81 -3.83 5.93
C THR A 55 26.84 -4.95 4.91
N VAL A 56 27.93 -5.71 4.85
CA VAL A 56 28.11 -6.82 3.92
C VAL A 56 28.23 -8.14 4.68
N GLY A 57 27.52 -9.17 4.21
CA GLY A 57 27.48 -10.48 4.84
C GLY A 57 26.30 -10.66 5.77
N GLY A 58 26.16 -11.88 6.27
CA GLY A 58 25.11 -12.29 7.20
C GLY A 58 25.65 -13.25 8.25
N TYR A 59 24.82 -13.59 9.21
CA TYR A 59 25.17 -14.57 10.25
C TYR A 59 24.59 -15.94 9.87
N PRO A 60 25.43 -16.99 9.83
CA PRO A 60 24.94 -18.32 9.52
C PRO A 60 24.12 -18.91 10.67
N ASN A 61 23.34 -19.94 10.34
CA ASN A 61 22.62 -20.79 11.30
C ASN A 61 21.43 -20.14 12.02
N GLY A 62 20.77 -19.15 11.41
CA GLY A 62 19.52 -18.59 11.95
C GLY A 62 19.68 -17.77 13.23
N ASN A 63 20.90 -17.40 13.61
CA ASN A 63 21.11 -16.42 14.68
C ASN A 63 21.09 -15.00 14.10
N TRP A 64 19.96 -14.33 14.23
CA TRP A 64 19.70 -13.00 13.65
C TRP A 64 20.08 -11.85 14.60
N ASP A 65 20.23 -12.13 15.92
CA ASP A 65 20.45 -11.10 16.93
C ASP A 65 21.66 -10.18 16.64
N PRO A 66 22.84 -10.71 16.22
CA PRO A 66 23.97 -9.84 15.93
C PRO A 66 23.73 -8.93 14.73
N MET A 67 23.01 -9.39 13.70
CA MET A 67 22.67 -8.58 12.53
C MET A 67 21.61 -7.53 12.91
N TYR A 68 20.59 -7.93 13.66
CA TYR A 68 19.57 -7.01 14.18
C TYR A 68 20.23 -5.90 15.00
N ASN A 69 21.10 -6.23 15.93
CA ASN A 69 21.80 -5.22 16.74
C ASN A 69 22.72 -4.31 15.92
N ALA A 70 23.36 -4.84 14.87
CA ALA A 70 24.16 -4.03 13.95
C ALA A 70 23.27 -3.03 13.18
N PHE A 71 22.13 -3.48 12.70
CA PHE A 71 21.15 -2.65 12.00
C PHE A 71 20.51 -1.62 12.91
N MET A 72 20.17 -2.00 14.16
CA MET A 72 19.66 -1.05 15.17
C MET A 72 20.65 0.07 15.45
N ASN A 73 21.95 -0.25 15.58
CA ASN A 73 22.96 0.77 15.79
C ASN A 73 23.06 1.77 14.62
N ILE A 74 22.88 1.30 13.36
CA ILE A 74 22.86 2.19 12.20
C ILE A 74 21.59 3.04 12.22
N TYR A 75 20.44 2.42 12.45
CA TYR A 75 19.16 3.09 12.55
C TYR A 75 19.15 4.18 13.62
N ASP A 76 19.56 3.84 14.86
CA ASP A 76 19.61 4.78 16.00
C ASP A 76 20.53 5.99 15.75
N ASN A 77 21.56 5.83 14.89
CA ASN A 77 22.43 6.93 14.51
C ASN A 77 21.85 7.82 13.39
N MET A 78 20.86 7.36 12.67
CA MET A 78 20.24 8.07 11.54
C MET A 78 18.82 8.56 11.85
N ASP A 79 18.19 7.97 12.88
CA ASP A 79 16.85 8.36 13.29
C ASP A 79 16.85 9.78 13.84
N GLY A 80 15.92 10.61 13.34
CA GLY A 80 15.83 12.02 13.72
C GLY A 80 16.78 12.96 12.96
N ASP A 81 17.54 12.48 11.97
CA ASP A 81 18.26 13.36 11.07
C ASP A 81 17.27 14.23 10.29
N GLU A 82 17.45 15.54 10.35
CA GLU A 82 16.61 16.48 9.59
C GLU A 82 16.91 16.41 8.08
N THR A 83 15.85 16.45 7.28
CA THR A 83 15.93 16.52 5.81
C THR A 83 15.34 17.85 5.32
N PRO A 84 15.90 18.46 4.26
CA PRO A 84 15.31 19.66 3.66
C PRO A 84 14.16 19.34 2.70
N TYR A 85 13.71 18.10 2.59
CA TYR A 85 12.71 17.66 1.63
C TYR A 85 11.52 16.98 2.30
N GLU A 86 10.35 17.29 1.77
CA GLU A 86 9.12 16.53 1.96
C GLU A 86 8.73 15.87 0.64
N ILE A 87 8.23 14.64 0.68
CA ILE A 87 7.73 13.91 -0.49
C ILE A 87 6.28 13.55 -0.24
N GLU A 88 5.42 13.94 -1.15
CA GLU A 88 4.03 13.51 -1.22
C GLU A 88 3.84 12.66 -2.48
N ILE A 89 3.12 11.54 -2.36
CA ILE A 89 2.82 10.64 -3.47
C ILE A 89 1.30 10.53 -3.58
N ASN A 90 0.77 10.93 -4.73
CA ASN A 90 -0.63 10.82 -5.09
C ASN A 90 -0.76 10.07 -6.42
N GLY A 91 -1.98 9.65 -6.78
CA GLY A 91 -2.21 9.00 -8.05
C GLY A 91 -3.50 8.21 -8.07
N MET A 92 -3.57 7.29 -9.01
CA MET A 92 -4.73 6.41 -9.18
C MET A 92 -4.27 5.05 -9.72
N PHE A 93 -4.81 3.98 -9.17
CA PHE A 93 -4.70 2.64 -9.73
C PHE A 93 -5.98 2.29 -10.49
N ASP A 94 -5.89 2.20 -11.81
CA ASP A 94 -6.94 1.67 -12.67
C ASP A 94 -6.89 0.13 -12.68
N GLN A 95 -7.73 -0.49 -11.86
CA GLN A 95 -7.81 -1.95 -11.72
C GLN A 95 -8.38 -2.66 -12.97
N ILE A 96 -8.97 -1.92 -13.92
CA ILE A 96 -9.51 -2.50 -15.16
C ILE A 96 -8.41 -2.68 -16.21
N ASN A 97 -7.49 -1.72 -16.24
CA ASN A 97 -6.39 -1.69 -17.20
C ASN A 97 -5.04 -2.08 -16.58
N ASP A 98 -5.00 -2.39 -15.28
CA ASP A 98 -3.80 -2.68 -14.50
C ASP A 98 -2.72 -1.59 -14.64
N GLU A 99 -3.13 -0.32 -14.73
CA GLU A 99 -2.26 0.83 -14.89
C GLU A 99 -2.33 1.75 -13.65
N VAL A 100 -1.16 2.17 -13.17
CA VAL A 100 -1.04 3.20 -12.14
C VAL A 100 -0.58 4.49 -12.78
N THR A 101 -1.31 5.58 -12.54
CA THR A 101 -0.83 6.96 -12.74
C THR A 101 -0.37 7.52 -11.42
N TYR A 102 0.74 8.26 -11.41
CA TYR A 102 1.26 8.85 -10.18
C TYR A 102 1.72 10.28 -10.37
N ASP A 103 1.63 11.04 -9.27
CA ASP A 103 2.18 12.36 -9.07
C ASP A 103 3.04 12.34 -7.80
N VAL A 104 4.36 12.52 -7.95
CA VAL A 104 5.28 12.66 -6.83
C VAL A 104 5.64 14.13 -6.70
N THR A 105 5.23 14.75 -5.61
CA THR A 105 5.56 16.15 -5.27
C THR A 105 6.71 16.15 -4.27
N VAL A 106 7.79 16.84 -4.63
CA VAL A 106 8.88 17.14 -3.70
C VAL A 106 8.81 18.61 -3.34
N THR A 107 8.74 18.91 -2.04
CA THR A 107 8.74 20.27 -1.50
C THR A 107 9.98 20.49 -0.65
N MET A 108 10.53 21.70 -0.69
CA MET A 108 11.70 22.08 0.10
C MET A 108 11.28 22.78 1.39
N ASP A 109 11.69 22.20 2.53
CA ASP A 109 11.52 22.82 3.85
C ASP A 109 12.64 23.77 4.21
N ALA A 110 13.82 23.57 3.63
CA ALA A 110 15.01 24.41 3.85
C ALA A 110 15.81 24.58 2.56
N ASP A 111 16.60 25.68 2.50
CA ASP A 111 17.48 25.95 1.37
C ASP A 111 18.58 24.87 1.27
N MET A 112 18.88 24.44 0.02
CA MET A 112 19.98 23.54 -0.27
C MET A 112 20.78 23.98 -1.49
N SER A 113 22.09 24.02 -1.36
CA SER A 113 22.97 24.49 -2.42
C SER A 113 23.48 23.41 -3.40
N SER A 114 23.19 22.13 -3.13
CA SER A 114 23.59 21.04 -4.01
C SER A 114 22.68 20.96 -5.23
N THR A 115 23.27 20.58 -6.38
CA THR A 115 22.59 20.51 -7.68
C THR A 115 22.57 19.10 -8.27
N ASN A 116 22.95 18.09 -7.48
CA ASN A 116 23.04 16.70 -7.95
C ASN A 116 21.92 15.81 -7.40
N GLN A 117 20.89 16.42 -6.84
CA GLN A 117 19.75 15.66 -6.32
C GLN A 117 18.87 15.20 -7.47
N LYS A 118 18.42 13.98 -7.36
CA LYS A 118 17.44 13.36 -8.25
C LYS A 118 16.36 12.68 -7.46
N VAL A 119 15.22 12.51 -8.11
CA VAL A 119 14.11 11.71 -7.60
C VAL A 119 14.16 10.35 -8.29
N ASP A 120 14.25 9.29 -7.51
CA ASP A 120 14.06 7.92 -7.97
C ASP A 120 12.69 7.42 -7.53
N ILE A 121 12.00 6.74 -8.44
CA ILE A 121 10.70 6.11 -8.21
C ILE A 121 10.83 4.63 -8.48
N PHE A 122 10.43 3.82 -7.49
CA PHE A 122 10.48 2.36 -7.54
C PHE A 122 9.09 1.78 -7.34
N VAL A 123 8.81 0.71 -8.04
CA VAL A 123 7.68 -0.18 -7.75
C VAL A 123 8.22 -1.38 -6.99
N VAL A 124 7.59 -1.70 -5.88
CA VAL A 124 7.94 -2.84 -5.04
C VAL A 124 6.70 -3.68 -4.73
N GLU A 125 6.91 -4.97 -4.50
CA GLU A 125 5.87 -5.85 -3.97
C GLU A 125 6.29 -6.38 -2.60
N ASP A 126 5.40 -6.25 -1.63
CA ASP A 126 5.65 -6.67 -0.25
C ASP A 126 5.11 -8.08 0.01
N ASN A 127 5.60 -8.73 1.07
CA ASN A 127 5.10 -10.02 1.57
C ASN A 127 5.16 -11.20 0.58
N ILE A 128 6.14 -11.25 -0.30
CA ILE A 128 6.29 -12.35 -1.25
C ILE A 128 6.82 -13.59 -0.52
N TRP A 129 6.05 -14.68 -0.53
CA TRP A 129 6.48 -15.95 0.03
C TRP A 129 7.60 -16.58 -0.82
N SER A 130 8.81 -16.53 -0.34
CA SER A 130 10.02 -16.88 -1.07
C SER A 130 10.85 -17.92 -0.34
N TYR A 131 11.54 -18.79 -1.12
CA TYR A 131 12.48 -19.76 -0.60
C TYR A 131 13.90 -19.22 -0.65
N TRP A 132 14.52 -19.04 0.50
CA TRP A 132 15.93 -18.67 0.60
C TRP A 132 16.83 -19.89 0.55
N ALA A 133 17.33 -20.23 -0.64
CA ALA A 133 18.11 -21.43 -0.90
C ALA A 133 19.43 -21.52 -0.09
N ALA A 134 20.06 -20.38 0.19
CA ALA A 134 21.31 -20.32 0.94
C ALA A 134 21.21 -20.85 2.37
N VAL A 135 20.01 -20.75 2.98
CA VAL A 135 19.73 -21.21 4.36
C VAL A 135 18.65 -22.28 4.42
N GLY A 136 17.99 -22.58 3.29
CA GLY A 136 17.00 -23.66 3.19
C GLY A 136 15.67 -23.36 3.89
N ILE A 137 15.26 -22.09 3.98
CA ILE A 137 14.03 -21.68 4.65
C ILE A 137 13.13 -20.85 3.71
N TYR A 138 11.83 -20.92 3.99
CA TYR A 138 10.87 -19.97 3.41
C TYR A 138 10.74 -18.74 4.31
N HIS A 139 10.57 -17.58 3.69
CA HIS A 139 10.30 -16.33 4.37
C HIS A 139 9.43 -15.42 3.52
N ASN A 140 8.85 -14.40 4.13
CA ASN A 140 8.25 -13.31 3.39
C ASN A 140 9.34 -12.30 3.01
N ALA A 141 9.63 -12.20 1.71
CA ALA A 141 10.46 -11.13 1.19
C ALA A 141 9.67 -9.80 1.24
N ARG A 142 10.36 -8.73 1.63
CA ARG A 142 9.71 -7.46 1.96
C ARG A 142 10.09 -6.38 0.96
N ASN A 143 9.09 -5.69 0.38
CA ASN A 143 9.31 -4.60 -0.56
C ASN A 143 10.32 -4.97 -1.67
N VAL A 144 10.09 -6.11 -2.33
CA VAL A 144 10.96 -6.61 -3.42
C VAL A 144 10.83 -5.68 -4.61
N ALA A 145 11.95 -5.17 -5.12
CA ALA A 145 11.96 -4.31 -6.30
C ALA A 145 11.39 -5.05 -7.51
N ARG A 146 10.38 -4.45 -8.13
CA ARG A 146 9.72 -4.92 -9.35
C ARG A 146 10.09 -4.08 -10.56
N ASP A 147 10.24 -2.76 -10.34
CA ASP A 147 10.64 -1.83 -11.37
C ASP A 147 11.39 -0.63 -10.76
N TRP A 148 12.33 -0.07 -11.52
CA TRP A 148 12.90 1.24 -11.28
C TRP A 148 12.42 2.17 -12.38
N VAL A 149 11.22 2.74 -12.17
CA VAL A 149 10.47 3.52 -13.17
C VAL A 149 11.29 4.67 -13.75
N THR A 150 12.11 5.31 -12.91
CA THR A 150 12.91 6.48 -13.27
C THR A 150 14.39 6.14 -13.38
N THR A 151 14.73 5.06 -14.09
CA THR A 151 16.14 4.66 -14.27
C THR A 151 17.07 5.86 -14.51
N ASP A 152 18.16 5.99 -13.72
CA ASP A 152 19.05 7.16 -13.66
C ASP A 152 18.48 8.42 -12.95
N GLY A 153 17.28 8.34 -12.41
CA GLY A 153 16.64 9.41 -11.62
C GLY A 153 16.24 10.64 -12.44
N LEU A 154 15.25 11.35 -11.98
CA LEU A 154 14.78 12.62 -12.54
C LEU A 154 15.45 13.80 -11.83
N ASP A 155 15.90 14.79 -12.59
CA ASP A 155 16.62 15.93 -12.02
C ASP A 155 15.70 16.78 -11.13
N LEU A 156 16.11 16.96 -9.87
CA LEU A 156 15.47 17.87 -8.93
C LEU A 156 16.16 19.24 -9.05
N THR A 157 15.39 20.25 -9.49
CA THR A 157 15.95 21.58 -9.84
C THR A 157 15.63 22.67 -8.83
N ILE A 158 14.77 22.39 -7.86
CA ILE A 158 14.43 23.29 -6.74
C ILE A 158 15.57 23.35 -5.73
N SER A 159 15.76 24.51 -5.08
CA SER A 159 16.87 24.74 -4.16
C SER A 159 16.54 25.62 -2.96
N SER A 160 15.36 26.23 -2.94
CA SER A 160 14.97 27.18 -1.90
C SER A 160 13.74 26.69 -1.13
N SER A 161 13.70 27.00 0.15
CA SER A 161 12.55 26.72 1.01
C SER A 161 11.25 27.22 0.42
N GLY A 162 10.22 26.37 0.44
CA GLY A 162 8.89 26.64 -0.13
C GLY A 162 8.75 26.37 -1.63
N GLU A 163 9.85 26.04 -2.34
CA GLU A 163 9.74 25.56 -3.73
C GLU A 163 9.27 24.12 -3.77
N SER A 164 8.47 23.78 -4.80
CA SER A 164 7.98 22.42 -5.06
C SER A 164 8.19 22.04 -6.51
N GLN A 165 8.44 20.77 -6.77
CA GLN A 165 8.52 20.18 -8.10
C GLN A 165 7.73 18.89 -8.15
N ILE A 166 6.93 18.72 -9.22
CA ILE A 166 6.08 17.55 -9.41
C ILE A 166 6.65 16.68 -10.51
N PHE A 167 6.65 15.38 -10.29
CA PHE A 167 7.06 14.34 -11.23
C PHE A 167 5.88 13.41 -11.47
N THR A 168 5.41 13.36 -12.71
CA THR A 168 4.23 12.57 -13.11
C THR A 168 4.64 11.43 -14.02
N GLY A 169 3.91 10.34 -13.99
CA GLY A 169 4.15 9.21 -14.86
C GLY A 169 3.11 8.09 -14.69
N THR A 170 3.37 7.00 -15.41
CA THR A 170 2.55 5.79 -15.33
C THR A 170 3.44 4.56 -15.30
N PHE A 171 2.91 3.46 -14.77
CA PHE A 171 3.48 2.13 -14.91
C PHE A 171 2.37 1.07 -14.91
N ASP A 172 2.65 -0.06 -15.55
CA ASP A 172 1.72 -1.19 -15.60
C ASP A 172 1.95 -2.11 -14.38
N VAL A 173 0.86 -2.60 -13.80
CA VAL A 173 0.89 -3.63 -12.75
C VAL A 173 0.83 -4.99 -13.43
N SER A 174 1.82 -5.83 -13.21
CA SER A 174 1.88 -7.16 -13.83
C SER A 174 0.82 -8.09 -13.23
N ASP A 175 0.15 -8.89 -14.07
CA ASP A 175 -0.74 -9.99 -13.65
C ASP A 175 -0.08 -11.00 -12.69
N ALA A 176 1.25 -11.03 -12.66
CA ALA A 176 2.03 -11.91 -11.79
C ALA A 176 2.20 -11.35 -10.38
N TRP A 177 1.87 -10.09 -10.13
CA TRP A 177 2.00 -9.42 -8.85
C TRP A 177 0.68 -9.45 -8.06
N VAL A 178 0.78 -9.41 -6.75
CA VAL A 178 -0.39 -9.26 -5.87
C VAL A 178 -0.62 -7.76 -5.67
N SER A 179 -1.61 -7.18 -6.35
CA SER A 179 -1.86 -5.72 -6.37
C SER A 179 -2.00 -5.11 -4.97
N ASP A 180 -2.64 -5.82 -4.03
CA ASP A 180 -2.77 -5.40 -2.62
C ASP A 180 -1.42 -5.26 -1.91
N SER A 181 -0.37 -5.86 -2.44
CA SER A 181 0.99 -5.81 -1.91
C SER A 181 1.93 -4.88 -2.68
N VAL A 182 1.44 -4.26 -3.77
CA VAL A 182 2.24 -3.36 -4.60
C VAL A 182 2.29 -1.97 -3.97
N LYS A 183 3.50 -1.41 -3.90
CA LYS A 183 3.74 -0.06 -3.41
C LYS A 183 4.59 0.72 -4.40
N ILE A 184 4.41 2.02 -4.42
CA ILE A 184 5.33 2.97 -5.01
C ILE A 184 6.19 3.58 -3.90
N ILE A 185 7.48 3.69 -4.15
CA ILE A 185 8.45 4.31 -3.25
C ILE A 185 9.16 5.42 -4.03
N ALA A 186 9.15 6.63 -3.49
CA ALA A 186 9.89 7.76 -4.04
C ALA A 186 10.99 8.16 -3.07
N ILE A 187 12.19 8.42 -3.59
CA ILE A 187 13.33 8.91 -2.81
C ILE A 187 13.95 10.16 -3.44
N VAL A 188 14.44 11.06 -2.60
CA VAL A 188 15.36 12.14 -3.02
C VAL A 188 16.77 11.71 -2.69
N GLN A 189 17.63 11.56 -3.72
CA GLN A 189 18.99 11.07 -3.58
C GLN A 189 20.01 11.98 -4.25
N ASN A 190 21.20 12.12 -3.62
CA ASN A 190 22.36 12.74 -4.23
C ASN A 190 23.02 11.76 -5.22
N TYR A 191 23.11 12.14 -6.50
CA TYR A 191 23.82 11.38 -7.53
C TYR A 191 25.31 11.71 -7.60
N GLY A 192 25.76 12.69 -6.80
CA GLY A 192 27.17 12.96 -6.55
C GLY A 192 27.83 11.93 -5.63
N ASN A 193 28.75 12.41 -4.78
CA ASN A 193 29.39 11.60 -3.75
C ASN A 193 29.40 12.42 -2.43
N PRO A 194 28.92 11.86 -1.31
CA PRO A 194 28.32 10.53 -1.14
C PRO A 194 26.96 10.39 -1.84
N LYS A 195 26.51 9.15 -2.03
CA LYS A 195 25.20 8.80 -2.62
C LYS A 195 24.05 8.90 -1.60
N GLN A 196 24.05 9.96 -0.82
CA GLN A 196 23.11 10.14 0.29
C GLN A 196 21.66 10.17 -0.19
N ILE A 197 20.81 9.39 0.45
CA ILE A 197 19.35 9.51 0.37
C ILE A 197 18.93 10.49 1.47
N TYR A 198 18.21 11.53 1.11
CA TYR A 198 17.77 12.58 2.03
C TYR A 198 16.38 12.35 2.54
N GLN A 199 15.48 11.84 1.69
CA GLN A 199 14.09 11.62 2.03
C GLN A 199 13.54 10.43 1.26
N VAL A 200 12.56 9.76 1.85
CA VAL A 200 11.80 8.66 1.26
C VAL A 200 10.34 8.77 1.68
N ASN A 201 9.44 8.44 0.78
CA ASN A 201 8.04 8.17 1.09
C ASN A 201 7.56 6.94 0.31
N GLN A 202 6.54 6.27 0.81
CA GLN A 202 5.91 5.11 0.18
C GLN A 202 4.40 5.13 0.38
N ILE A 203 3.69 4.57 -0.59
CA ILE A 203 2.24 4.37 -0.51
C ILE A 203 1.87 3.07 -1.21
N ASN A 204 0.86 2.35 -0.71
CA ASN A 204 0.25 1.26 -1.46
C ASN A 204 -0.56 1.82 -2.62
N ILE A 205 -0.53 1.17 -3.79
CA ILE A 205 -1.23 1.66 -4.98
C ILE A 205 -2.75 1.75 -4.78
N ASN A 206 -3.33 0.90 -3.94
CA ASN A 206 -4.75 0.96 -3.60
C ASN A 206 -5.11 2.16 -2.70
N ASP A 207 -4.14 2.75 -2.00
CA ASP A 207 -4.34 3.90 -1.13
C ASP A 207 -4.10 5.25 -1.87
N MET A 208 -3.72 5.21 -3.15
CA MET A 208 -3.37 6.41 -3.92
C MET A 208 -4.58 7.22 -4.35
N ASN A 209 -5.72 6.57 -4.59
CA ASN A 209 -6.93 7.24 -4.99
C ASN A 209 -7.84 7.46 -3.77
N PRO A 210 -7.93 8.69 -3.26
CA PRO A 210 -8.78 8.98 -2.11
C PRO A 210 -10.28 8.97 -2.42
N ASP A 211 -10.69 8.93 -3.71
CA ASP A 211 -12.07 8.95 -4.19
C ASP A 211 -12.15 8.07 -5.46
N VAL A 212 -12.39 6.77 -5.25
CA VAL A 212 -12.27 5.74 -6.32
C VAL A 212 -13.31 5.91 -7.41
N ASP A 213 -14.55 6.25 -7.06
CA ASP A 213 -15.64 6.36 -8.03
C ASP A 213 -15.89 7.80 -8.51
N ASN A 214 -15.11 8.77 -7.98
CA ASN A 214 -15.11 10.18 -8.35
C ASN A 214 -16.46 10.88 -8.10
N ASP A 215 -17.14 10.53 -7.02
CA ASP A 215 -18.41 11.15 -6.64
C ASP A 215 -18.25 12.39 -5.75
N GLY A 216 -17.03 12.67 -5.31
CA GLY A 216 -16.64 13.81 -4.48
C GLY A 216 -16.64 13.50 -2.98
N ILE A 217 -16.86 12.24 -2.59
CA ILE A 217 -16.73 11.75 -1.23
C ILE A 217 -15.45 10.91 -1.15
N LEU A 218 -14.64 11.13 -0.13
CA LEU A 218 -13.42 10.34 0.04
C LEU A 218 -13.77 8.91 0.47
N ASN A 219 -13.02 7.92 0.00
CA ASN A 219 -13.23 6.50 0.33
C ASN A 219 -13.40 6.22 1.84
N VAL A 220 -12.73 7.01 2.69
CA VAL A 220 -12.79 6.88 4.16
C VAL A 220 -14.13 7.32 4.74
N ASP A 221 -14.84 8.19 4.02
CA ASP A 221 -16.13 8.78 4.41
C ASP A 221 -17.27 8.27 3.51
N ASP A 222 -16.94 7.43 2.51
CA ASP A 222 -17.87 6.94 1.49
C ASP A 222 -18.47 5.58 1.90
N ASN A 223 -19.81 5.55 1.92
CA ASN A 223 -20.58 4.35 2.23
C ASN A 223 -20.82 3.45 1.00
N CYS A 224 -20.33 3.85 -0.21
CA CYS A 224 -20.35 3.04 -1.44
C CYS A 224 -19.08 3.22 -2.28
N VAL A 225 -17.92 2.99 -1.74
CA VAL A 225 -16.56 3.31 -2.27
C VAL A 225 -16.34 3.08 -3.77
N ASN A 226 -17.10 2.20 -4.41
CA ASN A 226 -16.94 1.86 -5.84
C ASN A 226 -18.15 2.22 -6.71
N VAL A 227 -19.16 2.91 -6.16
CA VAL A 227 -20.41 3.24 -6.87
C VAL A 227 -20.83 4.67 -6.54
N PRO A 228 -20.73 5.60 -7.49
CA PRO A 228 -20.96 7.01 -7.23
C PRO A 228 -22.30 7.29 -6.54
N ASN A 229 -22.25 7.87 -5.35
CA ASN A 229 -23.42 8.26 -4.56
C ASN A 229 -23.19 9.52 -3.73
N PRO A 230 -22.95 10.68 -4.35
CA PRO A 230 -22.54 11.91 -3.65
C PRO A 230 -23.53 12.41 -2.59
N ASN A 231 -24.73 11.83 -2.51
CA ASN A 231 -25.71 12.13 -1.47
C ASN A 231 -25.57 11.24 -0.22
N GLN A 232 -24.75 10.19 -0.28
CA GLN A 232 -24.46 9.26 0.83
C GLN A 232 -25.74 8.73 1.52
N SER A 233 -26.77 8.44 0.69
CA SER A 233 -28.04 7.93 1.19
C SER A 233 -27.87 6.53 1.75
N ASP A 234 -28.36 6.31 2.98
CA ASP A 234 -28.32 5.07 3.74
C ASP A 234 -29.61 5.02 4.56
N VAL A 235 -30.62 4.35 4.03
CA VAL A 235 -31.99 4.41 4.56
C VAL A 235 -32.11 3.56 5.83
N ASP A 236 -31.42 2.45 5.94
CA ASP A 236 -31.49 1.56 7.09
C ASP A 236 -30.40 1.84 8.15
N GLY A 237 -29.38 2.64 7.82
CA GLY A 237 -28.37 3.13 8.74
C GLY A 237 -27.33 2.08 9.12
N ASP A 238 -27.09 1.10 8.27
CA ASP A 238 -26.11 0.04 8.52
C ASP A 238 -24.68 0.41 8.12
N GLY A 239 -24.49 1.55 7.43
CA GLY A 239 -23.21 2.08 6.99
C GLY A 239 -22.85 1.71 5.55
N ILE A 240 -23.72 0.99 4.84
CA ILE A 240 -23.64 0.71 3.40
C ILE A 240 -24.65 1.61 2.68
N GLY A 241 -24.20 2.30 1.62
CA GLY A 241 -25.09 3.23 0.92
C GLY A 241 -26.12 2.51 0.05
N ASP A 242 -27.31 3.12 -0.08
CA ASP A 242 -28.49 2.59 -0.79
C ASP A 242 -28.19 2.02 -2.18
N VAL A 243 -27.21 2.59 -2.91
CA VAL A 243 -26.94 2.21 -4.32
C VAL A 243 -26.04 0.96 -4.43
N CYS A 244 -25.27 0.67 -3.41
CA CYS A 244 -24.39 -0.51 -3.34
C CYS A 244 -24.88 -1.54 -2.33
N ASP A 245 -25.91 -1.22 -1.58
CA ASP A 245 -26.51 -2.11 -0.61
C ASP A 245 -27.60 -2.99 -1.25
N ALA A 246 -27.37 -4.31 -1.20
CA ALA A 246 -28.36 -5.31 -1.63
C ALA A 246 -29.55 -5.43 -0.66
N CYS A 247 -29.42 -4.84 0.52
CA CYS A 247 -30.38 -4.92 1.63
C CYS A 247 -31.15 -3.64 1.89
N ASN A 248 -31.00 -2.68 1.01
CA ASN A 248 -31.63 -1.37 1.08
C ASN A 248 -33.15 -1.51 1.30
N ASP A 249 -33.73 -0.82 2.26
CA ASP A 249 -35.12 -0.89 2.74
C ASP A 249 -35.41 -1.96 3.83
N ASN A 250 -34.45 -2.77 4.24
CA ASN A 250 -34.67 -3.69 5.35
C ASN A 250 -34.21 -3.06 6.67
N VAL A 251 -35.12 -2.48 7.41
CA VAL A 251 -34.86 -2.09 8.80
C VAL A 251 -34.77 -3.37 9.63
N TYR A 252 -33.54 -3.82 9.89
CA TYR A 252 -33.31 -5.01 10.69
C TYR A 252 -33.63 -4.77 12.16
N VAL A 253 -34.74 -5.35 12.61
CA VAL A 253 -34.96 -5.61 14.03
C VAL A 253 -34.54 -7.02 14.29
N LEU A 254 -33.75 -7.25 15.33
CA LEU A 254 -33.31 -8.58 15.73
C LEU A 254 -34.49 -9.53 15.80
N GLY A 255 -34.54 -10.53 14.91
CA GLY A 255 -35.59 -11.52 14.81
C GLY A 255 -36.67 -11.22 13.77
N ASN A 256 -36.69 -10.06 13.09
CA ASN A 256 -37.58 -9.77 11.97
C ASN A 256 -36.87 -10.09 10.64
N ILE A 257 -36.87 -11.38 10.29
CA ILE A 257 -36.10 -11.90 9.14
C ILE A 257 -36.80 -11.66 7.80
N ASN A 258 -38.14 -11.60 7.82
CA ASN A 258 -38.96 -11.38 6.64
C ASN A 258 -39.15 -9.89 6.30
N GLY A 259 -38.66 -8.98 7.16
CA GLY A 259 -38.70 -7.53 6.94
C GLY A 259 -40.13 -6.94 7.00
N ASP A 260 -41.12 -7.66 7.56
CA ASP A 260 -42.48 -7.16 7.61
C ASP A 260 -42.68 -6.08 8.69
N SER A 261 -43.72 -5.25 8.52
CA SER A 261 -44.00 -4.13 9.40
C SER A 261 -45.50 -4.04 9.69
N ASP A 262 -45.85 -3.71 10.95
CA ASP A 262 -47.23 -3.43 11.33
C ASP A 262 -47.61 -1.98 11.00
N TRP A 263 -48.46 -1.82 10.00
CA TRP A 263 -49.01 -0.54 9.56
C TRP A 263 -50.32 -0.17 10.22
N SER A 264 -50.78 -0.99 11.17
CA SER A 264 -52.08 -0.81 11.82
C SER A 264 -52.19 0.49 12.65
N ASN A 265 -51.05 1.06 13.05
CA ASN A 265 -50.95 2.30 13.83
C ASN A 265 -50.29 3.41 13.05
N TRP A 266 -50.73 3.69 11.84
CA TRP A 266 -50.16 4.71 10.97
C TRP A 266 -50.18 6.09 11.63
N ASP A 267 -49.00 6.57 12.05
CA ASP A 267 -48.77 7.92 12.58
C ASP A 267 -47.98 8.81 11.62
N GLY A 268 -47.70 8.33 10.41
CA GLY A 268 -46.88 9.00 9.40
C GLY A 268 -45.39 8.71 9.46
N MET A 269 -44.99 7.80 10.35
CA MET A 269 -43.63 7.25 10.43
C MET A 269 -43.55 5.87 9.77
N ALA A 270 -42.34 5.33 9.57
CA ALA A 270 -42.14 3.95 9.10
C ALA A 270 -42.86 2.95 10.03
N GLY A 271 -43.47 1.93 9.47
CA GLY A 271 -44.16 0.89 10.24
C GLY A 271 -43.24 0.25 11.26
N SER A 272 -43.79 -0.16 12.39
CA SER A 272 -43.01 -0.89 13.39
C SER A 272 -42.68 -2.29 12.88
N PRO A 273 -41.44 -2.76 12.93
CA PRO A 273 -41.07 -4.10 12.54
C PRO A 273 -41.80 -5.14 13.44
N VAL A 274 -42.26 -6.22 12.82
CA VAL A 274 -42.99 -7.30 13.51
C VAL A 274 -42.09 -8.48 13.66
N VAL A 275 -41.93 -8.99 14.85
CA VAL A 275 -41.25 -10.27 15.14
C VAL A 275 -42.29 -11.31 15.49
N ASP A 276 -42.53 -12.26 14.61
CA ASP A 276 -43.58 -13.27 14.80
C ASP A 276 -43.18 -14.68 14.32
N ILE A 277 -44.15 -15.56 14.22
CA ILE A 277 -43.93 -16.97 13.85
C ILE A 277 -43.47 -17.12 12.38
N PHE A 278 -43.77 -16.13 11.51
CA PHE A 278 -43.38 -16.17 10.11
C PHE A 278 -41.90 -15.92 9.94
N ASP A 279 -41.30 -15.13 10.82
CA ASP A 279 -39.83 -14.95 10.89
C ASP A 279 -39.13 -16.28 11.21
N LEU A 280 -39.72 -17.05 12.15
CA LEU A 280 -39.19 -18.37 12.49
C LEU A 280 -39.26 -19.32 11.30
N PHE A 281 -40.36 -19.31 10.55
CA PHE A 281 -40.46 -20.14 9.34
C PHE A 281 -39.50 -19.72 8.27
N THR A 282 -39.34 -18.42 8.02
CA THR A 282 -38.38 -17.88 7.08
C THR A 282 -36.94 -18.27 7.46
N TYR A 283 -36.60 -18.23 8.75
CA TYR A 283 -35.30 -18.66 9.26
C TYR A 283 -35.05 -20.17 9.04
N VAL A 284 -36.08 -21.01 9.28
CA VAL A 284 -35.96 -22.45 9.03
C VAL A 284 -35.80 -22.76 7.55
N ASP A 285 -36.56 -22.09 6.67
CA ASP A 285 -36.46 -22.26 5.23
C ASP A 285 -35.07 -21.83 4.71
N LEU A 286 -34.51 -20.72 5.22
CA LEU A 286 -33.17 -20.27 4.91
C LEU A 286 -32.11 -21.30 5.36
N LEU A 287 -32.22 -21.85 6.55
CA LEU A 287 -31.31 -22.87 7.04
C LEU A 287 -31.38 -24.18 6.21
N GLU A 288 -32.56 -24.54 5.71
CA GLU A 288 -32.77 -25.76 4.90
C GLU A 288 -32.30 -25.55 3.46
N SER A 289 -32.46 -24.33 2.89
CA SER A 289 -32.10 -24.02 1.51
C SER A 289 -30.57 -23.77 1.33
N ASN A 290 -29.89 -23.44 2.41
CA ASN A 290 -28.49 -22.99 2.36
C ASN A 290 -28.30 -21.70 1.51
N GLU A 291 -29.38 -20.97 1.24
CA GLU A 291 -29.40 -19.69 0.49
C GLU A 291 -29.36 -18.53 1.49
N TYR A 292 -28.18 -18.31 2.10
CA TYR A 292 -27.95 -17.08 2.87
C TYR A 292 -27.68 -15.93 1.93
N THR A 293 -28.47 -14.89 2.03
CA THR A 293 -28.15 -13.58 1.43
C THR A 293 -27.34 -12.77 2.45
N ASP A 294 -26.57 -11.80 1.98
CA ASP A 294 -25.81 -10.91 2.88
C ASP A 294 -26.72 -10.21 3.90
N CYS A 295 -27.97 -9.96 3.54
CA CYS A 295 -29.02 -9.39 4.40
C CYS A 295 -29.45 -10.28 5.56
N THR A 296 -29.19 -11.57 5.52
CA THR A 296 -29.60 -12.54 6.57
C THR A 296 -28.41 -13.00 7.41
N ALA A 297 -27.19 -12.72 7.00
CA ALA A 297 -25.96 -13.15 7.67
C ALA A 297 -25.70 -12.41 9.01
N GLY A 298 -26.38 -11.30 9.26
CA GLY A 298 -26.25 -10.46 10.46
C GLY A 298 -27.27 -10.74 11.57
N THR A 299 -28.23 -11.66 11.35
CA THR A 299 -29.22 -12.08 12.36
C THR A 299 -28.79 -13.39 12.99
#